data_74a797be6b6b29f9f525efb1a320ff63
#
_entry.id   74a797be6b6b29f9f525efb1a320ff63
#
_cell.length_a   1.000
_cell.length_b   1.000
_cell.length_c   1.000
_cell.angle_alpha   90.00
_cell.angle_beta   90.00
_cell.angle_gamma   90.00
#
_symmetry.space_group_name_H-M   'P 1'
#
loop_
_entity.id
_entity.type
_entity.pdbx_description
1 polymer ?
#
loop_
_entity_poly.entity_id
_entity_poly.type
_entity_poly.pdbx_seq_one_letter_code
_entity_poly.pdbx_strand_id
1 'polypeptide(L)'
;MATYAIGDVQGCYDELQGLLRRFSYDKSSDRLWFVGDLVNRGPKSLEVLRFVRDLGERAVVVLGNHDLHLVAQHEGFERPHAGDTFIDVLDAADARELVAWLRTRPMTHAEGSFAMVHAGLLPQWSIAKAVELGREVEQALAGPGYRDFLKNMYGSKPERWDDALAGWDRLRVVVNAMTRMRFCDREGRMDLEGKGTQPRKGYLRWYETRPQDQIGRASCRERVCNDV
;
A
#
# COMPACT_ATOMS: atom_id res chain seq x y z
N MET A 1 -5.80 -23.05 11.13
CA MET A 1 -4.96 -22.04 10.47
C MET A 1 -5.80 -21.31 9.45
N ALA A 2 -6.07 -20.06 9.69
CA ALA A 2 -6.80 -19.17 8.78
C ALA A 2 -5.87 -18.04 8.30
N THR A 3 -6.21 -17.42 7.15
CA THR A 3 -5.57 -16.19 6.69
C THR A 3 -6.63 -15.12 6.57
N TYR A 4 -6.42 -14.00 7.24
CA TYR A 4 -7.34 -12.86 7.24
C TYR A 4 -6.69 -11.69 6.49
N ALA A 5 -7.40 -11.13 5.51
CA ALA A 5 -6.99 -9.90 4.84
C ALA A 5 -7.58 -8.68 5.59
N ILE A 6 -6.70 -7.78 6.01
CA ILE A 6 -7.03 -6.57 6.77
C ILE A 6 -6.83 -5.36 5.84
N GLY A 7 -7.82 -4.51 5.75
CA GLY A 7 -7.77 -3.24 5.02
C GLY A 7 -6.84 -2.22 5.67
N ASP A 8 -6.96 -0.97 5.21
CA ASP A 8 -6.20 0.18 5.72
C ASP A 8 -6.39 0.31 7.24
N VAL A 9 -5.32 0.09 8.00
CA VAL A 9 -5.36 0.21 9.47
C VAL A 9 -5.24 1.67 9.89
N GLN A 10 -4.38 2.40 9.23
CA GLN A 10 -4.24 3.85 9.38
C GLN A 10 -4.12 4.32 10.84
N GLY A 11 -3.25 3.70 11.65
CA GLY A 11 -3.03 4.09 13.03
C GLY A 11 -4.17 3.78 14.01
N CYS A 12 -5.18 3.01 13.59
CA CYS A 12 -6.34 2.62 14.39
C CYS A 12 -6.06 1.30 15.15
N TYR A 13 -5.13 1.36 16.08
CA TYR A 13 -4.66 0.18 16.81
C TYR A 13 -5.75 -0.50 17.65
N ASP A 14 -6.57 0.28 18.37
CA ASP A 14 -7.57 -0.27 19.28
C ASP A 14 -8.68 -0.99 18.50
N GLU A 15 -9.08 -0.42 17.37
CA GLU A 15 -10.06 -1.00 16.44
C GLU A 15 -9.51 -2.28 15.81
N LEU A 16 -8.23 -2.29 15.40
CA LEU A 16 -7.56 -3.50 14.92
C LEU A 16 -7.60 -4.60 16.00
N GLN A 17 -7.22 -4.28 17.25
CA GLN A 17 -7.28 -5.26 18.34
C GLN A 17 -8.72 -5.72 18.60
N GLY A 18 -9.70 -4.82 18.50
CA GLY A 18 -11.12 -5.15 18.57
C GLY A 18 -11.56 -6.13 17.48
N LEU A 19 -11.14 -5.87 16.25
CA LEU A 19 -11.41 -6.73 15.10
C LEU A 19 -10.80 -8.12 15.28
N LEU A 20 -9.52 -8.20 15.68
CA LEU A 20 -8.82 -9.47 15.92
C LEU A 20 -9.53 -10.32 16.99
N ARG A 21 -10.02 -9.70 18.07
CA ARG A 21 -10.83 -10.39 19.09
C ARG A 21 -12.16 -10.92 18.53
N ARG A 22 -12.82 -10.18 17.64
CA ARG A 22 -14.12 -10.57 17.07
C ARG A 22 -14.06 -11.87 16.27
N PHE A 23 -13.02 -12.10 15.51
CA PHE A 23 -12.86 -13.36 14.78
C PHE A 23 -11.92 -14.37 15.47
N SER A 24 -11.65 -14.14 16.77
CA SER A 24 -10.85 -15.05 17.61
C SER A 24 -9.49 -15.39 16.99
N TYR A 25 -8.79 -14.34 16.49
CA TYR A 25 -7.46 -14.51 15.91
C TYR A 25 -6.50 -15.23 16.84
N ASP A 26 -5.91 -16.31 16.37
CA ASP A 26 -4.89 -17.07 17.08
C ASP A 26 -3.51 -16.80 16.44
N LYS A 27 -2.70 -15.99 17.13
CA LYS A 27 -1.35 -15.62 16.66
C LYS A 27 -0.40 -16.82 16.52
N SER A 28 -0.70 -17.97 17.11
CA SER A 28 0.12 -19.18 17.01
C SER A 28 -0.14 -19.98 15.74
N SER A 29 -1.33 -19.84 15.14
CA SER A 29 -1.77 -20.64 13.99
C SER A 29 -2.21 -19.82 12.79
N ASP A 30 -2.77 -18.63 12.98
CA ASP A 30 -3.36 -17.82 11.92
C ASP A 30 -2.37 -16.83 11.30
N ARG A 31 -2.69 -16.34 10.11
CA ARG A 31 -1.90 -15.34 9.36
C ARG A 31 -2.74 -14.10 9.06
N LEU A 32 -2.08 -12.95 9.06
CA LEU A 32 -2.68 -11.67 8.70
C LEU A 32 -2.04 -11.12 7.43
N TRP A 33 -2.86 -10.73 6.47
CA TRP A 33 -2.45 -10.00 5.29
C TRP A 33 -2.93 -8.55 5.39
N PHE A 34 -2.01 -7.61 5.44
CA PHE A 34 -2.32 -6.18 5.49
C PHE A 34 -2.17 -5.57 4.10
N VAL A 35 -3.22 -4.91 3.62
CA VAL A 35 -3.22 -4.32 2.28
C VAL A 35 -2.47 -2.98 2.19
N GLY A 36 -1.68 -2.63 3.22
CA GLY A 36 -0.95 -1.37 3.32
C GLY A 36 -1.70 -0.30 4.10
N ASP A 37 -1.14 0.91 4.10
CA ASP A 37 -1.61 2.04 4.91
C ASP A 37 -1.76 1.66 6.38
N LEU A 38 -0.66 1.17 6.97
CA LEU A 38 -0.61 0.86 8.40
C LEU A 38 -0.67 2.13 9.25
N VAL A 39 -0.15 3.23 8.73
CA VAL A 39 0.07 4.48 9.47
C VAL A 39 -0.82 5.62 8.99
N ASN A 40 -0.78 6.73 9.73
CA ASN A 40 -1.48 7.97 9.47
C ASN A 40 -2.98 7.93 9.86
N ARG A 41 -3.68 9.06 9.84
CA ARG A 41 -5.10 9.26 10.14
C ARG A 41 -5.51 9.00 11.59
N GLY A 42 -5.37 7.77 12.06
CA GLY A 42 -5.61 7.41 13.46
C GLY A 42 -4.46 7.79 14.38
N PRO A 43 -4.66 7.70 15.71
CA PRO A 43 -3.75 8.29 16.70
C PRO A 43 -2.58 7.39 17.13
N LYS A 44 -2.53 6.13 16.68
CA LYS A 44 -1.61 5.10 17.23
C LYS A 44 -0.82 4.39 16.14
N SER A 45 -0.16 5.16 15.25
CA SER A 45 0.64 4.61 14.16
C SER A 45 1.84 3.80 14.66
N LEU A 46 2.46 4.24 15.74
CA LEU A 46 3.61 3.56 16.35
C LEU A 46 3.23 2.17 16.88
N GLU A 47 2.12 2.07 17.59
CA GLU A 47 1.62 0.80 18.12
C GLU A 47 1.25 -0.18 17.00
N VAL A 48 0.63 0.32 15.92
CA VAL A 48 0.32 -0.51 14.75
C VAL A 48 1.58 -1.07 14.13
N LEU A 49 2.60 -0.23 13.86
CA LEU A 49 3.86 -0.68 13.24
C LEU A 49 4.58 -1.72 14.11
N ARG A 50 4.69 -1.46 15.40
CA ARG A 50 5.33 -2.40 16.34
C ARG A 50 4.58 -3.72 16.39
N PHE A 51 3.26 -3.68 16.53
CA PHE A 51 2.42 -4.88 16.55
C PHE A 51 2.59 -5.70 15.27
N VAL A 52 2.48 -5.09 14.10
CA VAL A 52 2.56 -5.80 12.82
C VAL A 52 3.97 -6.35 12.58
N ARG A 53 5.03 -5.58 12.93
CA ARG A 53 6.42 -6.06 12.86
C ARG A 53 6.64 -7.29 13.77
N ASP A 54 6.09 -7.26 14.98
CA ASP A 54 6.28 -8.30 15.98
C ASP A 54 5.51 -9.60 15.67
N LEU A 55 4.58 -9.56 14.70
CA LEU A 55 3.95 -10.77 14.14
C LEU A 55 4.93 -11.60 13.29
N GLY A 56 6.02 -11.01 12.84
CA GLY A 56 7.03 -11.70 12.03
C GLY A 56 6.46 -12.33 10.77
N GLU A 57 6.75 -13.61 10.55
CA GLU A 57 6.28 -14.38 9.39
C GLU A 57 4.75 -14.62 9.37
N ARG A 58 4.04 -14.33 10.45
CA ARG A 58 2.58 -14.41 10.51
C ARG A 58 1.89 -13.23 9.86
N ALA A 59 2.62 -12.16 9.55
CA ALA A 59 2.10 -11.00 8.84
C ALA A 59 2.75 -10.84 7.47
N VAL A 60 1.91 -10.67 6.45
CA VAL A 60 2.32 -10.18 5.13
C VAL A 60 1.75 -8.77 4.98
N VAL A 61 2.62 -7.82 4.65
CA VAL A 61 2.24 -6.41 4.49
C VAL A 61 2.65 -5.98 3.09
N VAL A 62 1.74 -5.43 2.29
CA VAL A 62 2.09 -4.67 1.10
C VAL A 62 2.11 -3.18 1.42
N LEU A 63 2.93 -2.41 0.70
CA LEU A 63 3.04 -0.97 0.96
C LEU A 63 1.86 -0.19 0.41
N GLY A 64 1.31 0.70 1.23
CA GLY A 64 0.36 1.72 0.83
C GLY A 64 1.02 3.09 0.63
N ASN A 65 0.24 4.08 0.17
CA ASN A 65 0.78 5.41 -0.08
C ASN A 65 1.11 6.16 1.22
N HIS A 66 0.42 5.91 2.33
CA HIS A 66 0.76 6.50 3.62
C HIS A 66 2.02 5.89 4.22
N ASP A 67 2.27 4.61 4.00
CA ASP A 67 3.51 3.95 4.41
C ASP A 67 4.72 4.55 3.68
N LEU A 68 4.63 4.71 2.35
CA LEU A 68 5.67 5.37 1.55
C LEU A 68 5.86 6.84 1.96
N HIS A 69 4.79 7.53 2.35
CA HIS A 69 4.84 8.90 2.82
C HIS A 69 5.61 9.00 4.15
N LEU A 70 5.36 8.11 5.10
CA LEU A 70 6.14 8.04 6.34
C LEU A 70 7.63 7.84 6.05
N VAL A 71 7.98 6.90 5.15
CA VAL A 71 9.38 6.66 4.76
C VAL A 71 10.00 7.93 4.18
N ALA A 72 9.31 8.62 3.27
CA ALA A 72 9.81 9.83 2.63
C ALA A 72 9.97 11.00 3.62
N GLN A 73 9.05 11.15 4.58
CA GLN A 73 9.18 12.17 5.64
C GLN A 73 10.35 11.89 6.59
N HIS A 74 10.50 10.65 7.03
CA HIS A 74 11.63 10.26 7.89
C HIS A 74 12.98 10.55 7.22
N GLU A 75 13.06 10.39 5.90
CA GLU A 75 14.26 10.67 5.10
C GLU A 75 14.41 12.14 4.69
N GLY A 76 13.44 13.00 5.03
CA GLY A 76 13.49 14.44 4.79
C GLY A 76 13.14 14.86 3.35
N PHE A 77 12.48 13.99 2.56
CA PHE A 77 12.08 14.28 1.18
C PHE A 77 10.66 14.85 1.06
N GLU A 78 9.85 14.69 2.08
CA GLU A 78 8.53 15.27 2.16
C GLU A 78 8.37 16.12 3.40
N ARG A 79 7.54 17.17 3.31
CA ARG A 79 7.18 18.00 4.46
C ARG A 79 5.96 17.39 5.16
N PRO A 80 5.85 17.55 6.49
CA PRO A 80 4.63 17.18 7.19
C PRO A 80 3.42 17.89 6.58
N HIS A 81 2.36 17.14 6.33
CA HIS A 81 1.06 17.69 5.96
C HIS A 81 0.23 17.94 7.22
N ALA A 82 -0.64 18.96 7.20
CA ALA A 82 -1.47 19.30 8.36
C ALA A 82 -2.40 18.17 8.88
N GLY A 83 -2.58 17.12 8.08
CA GLY A 83 -3.38 15.95 8.46
C GLY A 83 -2.56 14.69 8.78
N ASP A 84 -1.23 14.80 8.87
CA ASP A 84 -0.39 13.67 9.26
C ASP A 84 -0.46 13.45 10.77
N THR A 85 -0.61 12.19 11.18
CA THR A 85 -0.78 11.80 12.59
C THR A 85 0.27 10.80 13.07
N PHE A 86 1.32 10.53 12.28
CA PHE A 86 2.38 9.57 12.61
C PHE A 86 3.65 10.22 13.19
N ILE A 87 3.53 11.38 13.81
CA ILE A 87 4.64 12.03 14.52
C ILE A 87 5.18 11.13 15.64
N ASP A 88 4.31 10.34 16.26
CA ASP A 88 4.65 9.33 17.26
C ASP A 88 5.71 8.34 16.74
N VAL A 89 5.64 7.97 15.46
CA VAL A 89 6.63 7.09 14.81
C VAL A 89 7.94 7.83 14.59
N LEU A 90 7.89 9.08 14.11
CA LEU A 90 9.08 9.87 13.80
C LEU A 90 9.89 10.21 15.03
N ASP A 91 9.22 10.42 16.17
CA ASP A 91 9.84 10.75 17.46
C ASP A 91 10.24 9.50 18.28
N ALA A 92 9.89 8.30 17.84
CA ALA A 92 10.17 7.08 18.55
C ALA A 92 11.67 6.74 18.57
N ALA A 93 12.16 6.20 19.67
CA ALA A 93 13.56 5.78 19.80
C ALA A 93 13.97 4.71 18.77
N ASP A 94 13.02 3.89 18.32
CA ASP A 94 13.17 2.87 17.30
C ASP A 94 12.67 3.28 15.90
N ALA A 95 12.43 4.59 15.67
CA ALA A 95 11.94 5.11 14.38
C ALA A 95 12.74 4.60 13.19
N ARG A 96 14.07 4.66 13.26
CA ARG A 96 14.96 4.20 12.19
C ARG A 96 14.78 2.72 11.87
N GLU A 97 14.61 1.89 12.88
CA GLU A 97 14.41 0.45 12.70
C GLU A 97 13.04 0.14 12.10
N LEU A 98 11.98 0.83 12.57
CA LEU A 98 10.62 0.69 12.06
C LEU A 98 10.53 1.11 10.59
N VAL A 99 11.11 2.25 10.24
CA VAL A 99 11.13 2.75 8.87
C VAL A 99 11.98 1.85 7.96
N ALA A 100 13.12 1.35 8.43
CA ALA A 100 13.93 0.39 7.69
C ALA A 100 13.18 -0.92 7.43
N TRP A 101 12.45 -1.44 8.44
CA TRP A 101 11.60 -2.60 8.29
C TRP A 101 10.47 -2.33 7.28
N LEU A 102 9.75 -1.21 7.40
CA LEU A 102 8.65 -0.85 6.51
C LEU A 102 9.12 -0.76 5.05
N ARG A 103 10.26 -0.14 4.82
CA ARG A 103 10.88 0.04 3.50
C ARG A 103 11.20 -1.28 2.77
N THR A 104 11.32 -2.39 3.50
CA THR A 104 11.55 -3.72 2.91
C THR A 104 10.25 -4.51 2.69
N ARG A 105 9.08 -3.92 2.89
CA ARG A 105 7.83 -4.62 2.60
C ARG A 105 7.54 -4.62 1.11
N PRO A 106 6.87 -5.67 0.60
CA PRO A 106 6.55 -5.79 -0.81
C PRO A 106 5.52 -4.76 -1.29
N MET A 107 5.52 -4.51 -2.60
CA MET A 107 4.46 -3.74 -3.27
C MET A 107 3.23 -4.59 -3.59
N THR A 108 3.45 -5.90 -3.79
CA THR A 108 2.41 -6.89 -4.09
C THR A 108 2.75 -8.20 -3.40
N HIS A 109 1.72 -8.99 -3.10
CA HIS A 109 1.88 -10.36 -2.62
C HIS A 109 0.98 -11.29 -3.41
N ALA A 110 1.50 -12.45 -3.81
CA ALA A 110 0.73 -13.48 -4.50
C ALA A 110 1.00 -14.84 -3.86
N GLU A 111 -0.05 -15.55 -3.48
CA GLU A 111 0.01 -16.89 -2.87
C GLU A 111 -1.19 -17.71 -3.32
N GLY A 112 -0.94 -18.86 -3.90
CA GLY A 112 -1.99 -19.72 -4.49
C GLY A 112 -2.76 -19.00 -5.59
N SER A 113 -4.08 -18.90 -5.45
CA SER A 113 -4.97 -18.19 -6.37
C SER A 113 -5.23 -16.72 -5.98
N PHE A 114 -4.58 -16.21 -4.93
CA PHE A 114 -4.81 -14.86 -4.43
C PHE A 114 -3.63 -13.95 -4.72
N ALA A 115 -3.95 -12.70 -5.03
CA ALA A 115 -2.97 -11.62 -5.10
C ALA A 115 -3.46 -10.41 -4.32
N MET A 116 -2.55 -9.75 -3.61
CA MET A 116 -2.83 -8.57 -2.80
C MET A 116 -2.01 -7.39 -3.30
N VAL A 117 -2.66 -6.24 -3.42
CA VAL A 117 -2.07 -4.94 -3.75
C VAL A 117 -2.86 -3.86 -3.01
N HIS A 118 -2.22 -2.75 -2.64
CA HIS A 118 -2.91 -1.71 -1.87
C HIS A 118 -4.02 -1.00 -2.67
N ALA A 119 -3.72 -0.45 -3.85
CA ALA A 119 -4.69 0.31 -4.63
C ALA A 119 -5.23 -0.45 -5.83
N GLY A 120 -4.40 -0.71 -6.86
CA GLY A 120 -4.89 -1.39 -8.05
C GLY A 120 -3.82 -1.88 -8.99
N LEU A 121 -4.26 -2.60 -10.03
CA LEU A 121 -3.44 -3.08 -11.12
C LEU A 121 -4.00 -2.56 -12.44
N LEU A 122 -3.13 -2.11 -13.33
CA LEU A 122 -3.53 -1.67 -14.66
C LEU A 122 -4.10 -2.84 -15.49
N PRO A 123 -5.06 -2.59 -16.39
CA PRO A 123 -5.71 -3.65 -17.18
C PRO A 123 -4.73 -4.44 -18.05
N GLN A 124 -3.60 -3.84 -18.46
CA GLN A 124 -2.57 -4.50 -19.26
C GLN A 124 -1.69 -5.48 -18.46
N TRP A 125 -1.71 -5.42 -17.13
CA TRP A 125 -0.82 -6.22 -16.30
C TRP A 125 -1.47 -7.55 -15.90
N SER A 126 -0.87 -8.66 -16.24
CA SER A 126 -1.14 -9.93 -15.56
C SER A 126 -0.64 -9.88 -14.11
N ILE A 127 -1.10 -10.79 -13.26
CA ILE A 127 -0.58 -10.88 -11.88
C ILE A 127 0.93 -11.12 -11.88
N ALA A 128 1.43 -11.99 -12.75
CA ALA A 128 2.87 -12.24 -12.86
C ALA A 128 3.64 -10.97 -13.24
N LYS A 129 3.14 -10.19 -14.21
CA LYS A 129 3.73 -8.90 -14.59
C LYS A 129 3.68 -7.88 -13.45
N ALA A 130 2.57 -7.80 -12.72
CA ALA A 130 2.46 -6.92 -11.56
C ALA A 130 3.48 -7.27 -10.47
N VAL A 131 3.67 -8.56 -10.17
CA VAL A 131 4.69 -9.01 -9.21
C VAL A 131 6.10 -8.66 -9.68
N GLU A 132 6.41 -8.83 -10.98
CA GLU A 132 7.69 -8.43 -11.56
C GLU A 132 7.94 -6.93 -11.39
N LEU A 133 6.95 -6.10 -11.76
CA LEU A 133 7.03 -4.64 -11.64
C LEU A 133 7.10 -4.17 -10.17
N GLY A 134 6.37 -4.82 -9.28
CA GLY A 134 6.47 -4.56 -7.83
C GLY A 134 7.89 -4.77 -7.32
N ARG A 135 8.55 -5.84 -7.75
CA ARG A 135 9.95 -6.13 -7.38
C ARG A 135 10.93 -5.08 -7.87
N GLU A 136 10.70 -4.43 -9.02
CA GLU A 136 11.54 -3.31 -9.46
C GLU A 136 11.49 -2.14 -8.45
N VAL A 137 10.31 -1.81 -7.93
CA VAL A 137 10.13 -0.78 -6.90
C VAL A 137 10.74 -1.22 -5.57
N GLU A 138 10.52 -2.46 -5.16
CA GLU A 138 11.09 -3.05 -3.94
C GLU A 138 12.63 -3.01 -3.96
N GLN A 139 13.24 -3.34 -5.09
CA GLN A 139 14.69 -3.24 -5.26
C GLN A 139 15.18 -1.80 -5.16
N ALA A 140 14.45 -0.83 -5.75
CA ALA A 140 14.77 0.58 -5.62
C ALA A 140 14.66 1.08 -4.18
N LEU A 141 13.63 0.63 -3.43
CA LEU A 141 13.43 0.96 -2.03
C LEU A 141 14.47 0.30 -1.11
N ALA A 142 14.81 -0.96 -1.33
CA ALA A 142 15.75 -1.70 -0.49
C ALA A 142 17.21 -1.37 -0.80
N GLY A 143 17.52 -0.97 -2.04
CA GLY A 143 18.87 -0.74 -2.55
C GLY A 143 19.55 0.50 -1.97
N PRO A 144 20.85 0.67 -2.23
CA PRO A 144 21.62 1.82 -1.72
C PRO A 144 21.16 3.17 -2.29
N GLY A 145 20.50 3.17 -3.47
CA GLY A 145 19.96 4.36 -4.11
C GLY A 145 18.54 4.74 -3.68
N TYR A 146 18.00 4.16 -2.62
CA TYR A 146 16.60 4.37 -2.22
C TYR A 146 16.25 5.85 -1.97
N ARG A 147 17.21 6.65 -1.52
CA ARG A 147 17.00 8.10 -1.30
C ARG A 147 16.69 8.82 -2.61
N ASP A 148 17.38 8.47 -3.70
CA ASP A 148 17.10 9.03 -5.02
C ASP A 148 15.73 8.56 -5.54
N PHE A 149 15.36 7.30 -5.27
CA PHE A 149 14.02 6.82 -5.57
C PHE A 149 12.95 7.62 -4.82
N LEU A 150 13.05 7.78 -3.51
CA LEU A 150 12.09 8.55 -2.70
C LEU A 150 11.93 9.99 -3.19
N LYS A 151 13.03 10.64 -3.59
CA LYS A 151 13.03 11.98 -4.15
C LYS A 151 12.28 12.08 -5.47
N ASN A 152 12.25 11.01 -6.28
CA ASN A 152 11.68 10.99 -7.62
C ASN A 152 10.36 10.21 -7.75
N MET A 153 9.90 9.54 -6.69
CA MET A 153 8.71 8.68 -6.77
C MET A 153 7.40 9.48 -6.86
N TYR A 154 7.38 10.73 -6.38
CA TYR A 154 6.20 11.57 -6.41
C TYR A 154 5.92 12.17 -7.79
N GLY A 155 4.65 12.46 -8.02
CA GLY A 155 4.17 13.04 -9.28
C GLY A 155 3.07 12.19 -9.89
N SER A 156 2.28 12.82 -10.79
CA SER A 156 1.14 12.18 -11.46
C SER A 156 1.42 11.84 -12.92
N LYS A 157 2.66 12.05 -13.37
CA LYS A 157 3.08 11.75 -14.74
C LYS A 157 4.29 10.78 -14.73
N PRO A 158 4.34 9.84 -15.70
CA PRO A 158 3.30 9.52 -16.69
C PRO A 158 2.05 8.93 -16.03
N GLU A 159 0.88 9.14 -16.66
CA GLU A 159 -0.40 8.60 -16.17
C GLU A 159 -0.82 7.29 -16.86
N ARG A 160 -0.02 6.84 -17.83
CA ARG A 160 -0.27 5.64 -18.63
C ARG A 160 0.99 4.77 -18.64
N TRP A 161 0.78 3.45 -18.59
CA TRP A 161 1.84 2.48 -18.78
C TRP A 161 2.23 2.37 -20.25
N ASP A 162 3.54 2.26 -20.47
CA ASP A 162 4.16 1.86 -21.74
C ASP A 162 5.35 0.94 -21.39
N ASP A 163 5.52 -0.17 -22.10
CA ASP A 163 6.62 -1.10 -21.86
C ASP A 163 7.99 -0.47 -22.15
N ALA A 164 8.04 0.61 -22.96
CA ALA A 164 9.24 1.38 -23.22
C ALA A 164 9.63 2.35 -22.08
N LEU A 165 8.78 2.54 -21.07
CA LEU A 165 9.12 3.37 -19.92
C LEU A 165 10.35 2.83 -19.19
N ALA A 166 11.25 3.74 -18.83
CA ALA A 166 12.49 3.45 -18.13
C ALA A 166 12.73 4.41 -16.97
N GLY A 167 13.68 4.09 -16.09
CA GLY A 167 14.10 4.95 -14.98
C GLY A 167 12.96 5.34 -14.04
N TRP A 168 12.98 6.59 -13.58
CA TRP A 168 12.02 7.08 -12.60
C TRP A 168 10.57 7.09 -13.09
N ASP A 169 10.34 7.35 -14.37
CA ASP A 169 8.99 7.38 -14.93
C ASP A 169 8.34 5.99 -14.89
N ARG A 170 9.10 4.93 -15.18
CA ARG A 170 8.65 3.55 -15.06
C ARG A 170 8.26 3.22 -13.61
N LEU A 171 9.16 3.46 -12.66
CA LEU A 171 8.90 3.18 -11.25
C LEU A 171 7.72 4.00 -10.70
N ARG A 172 7.61 5.27 -11.11
CA ARG A 172 6.51 6.16 -10.69
C ARG A 172 5.14 5.67 -11.15
N VAL A 173 5.03 5.18 -12.40
CA VAL A 173 3.78 4.58 -12.88
C VAL A 173 3.41 3.36 -12.05
N VAL A 174 4.38 2.50 -11.73
CA VAL A 174 4.14 1.31 -10.90
C VAL A 174 3.67 1.70 -9.50
N VAL A 175 4.38 2.62 -8.83
CA VAL A 175 3.98 3.13 -7.50
C VAL A 175 2.57 3.72 -7.55
N ASN A 176 2.29 4.59 -8.52
CA ASN A 176 0.98 5.24 -8.63
C ASN A 176 -0.15 4.23 -8.86
N ALA A 177 0.06 3.23 -9.70
CA ALA A 177 -0.93 2.20 -9.94
C ALA A 177 -1.18 1.38 -8.67
N MET A 178 -0.12 0.91 -8.03
CA MET A 178 -0.22 -0.01 -6.90
C MET A 178 -0.63 0.65 -5.58
N THR A 179 -0.40 1.99 -5.42
CA THR A 179 -0.67 2.65 -4.14
C THR A 179 -1.67 3.81 -4.20
N ARG A 180 -1.99 4.35 -5.38
CA ARG A 180 -2.83 5.56 -5.49
C ARG A 180 -4.03 5.42 -6.43
N MET A 181 -3.95 4.53 -7.41
CA MET A 181 -4.97 4.43 -8.45
C MET A 181 -6.30 3.93 -7.91
N ARG A 182 -7.34 4.71 -8.14
CA ARG A 182 -8.75 4.34 -7.86
C ARG A 182 -9.50 4.06 -9.15
N PHE A 183 -9.21 4.89 -10.15
CA PHE A 183 -9.88 4.90 -11.43
C PHE A 183 -8.86 4.89 -12.56
N CYS A 184 -9.19 4.18 -13.62
CA CYS A 184 -8.46 4.23 -14.90
C CYS A 184 -9.45 4.04 -16.05
N ASP A 185 -9.05 4.42 -17.27
CA ASP A 185 -9.79 4.08 -18.48
C ASP A 185 -9.46 2.62 -18.89
N ARG A 186 -10.11 2.15 -19.97
CA ARG A 186 -9.89 0.78 -20.48
C ARG A 186 -8.49 0.56 -21.07
N GLU A 187 -7.82 1.62 -21.45
CA GLU A 187 -6.46 1.64 -21.96
C GLU A 187 -5.41 1.82 -20.85
N GLY A 188 -5.84 1.90 -19.59
CA GLY A 188 -4.97 2.00 -18.42
C GLY A 188 -4.40 3.40 -18.16
N ARG A 189 -5.07 4.47 -18.62
CA ARG A 189 -4.76 5.82 -18.16
C ARG A 189 -5.32 6.02 -16.76
N MET A 190 -4.48 6.34 -15.80
CA MET A 190 -4.87 6.55 -14.41
C MET A 190 -5.48 7.94 -14.20
N ASP A 191 -6.56 8.04 -13.44
CA ASP A 191 -7.05 9.28 -12.86
C ASP A 191 -6.48 9.44 -11.45
N LEU A 192 -5.37 10.14 -11.32
CA LEU A 192 -4.69 10.38 -10.05
C LEU A 192 -5.15 11.68 -9.35
N GLU A 193 -5.98 12.49 -9.99
CA GLU A 193 -6.52 13.73 -9.45
C GLU A 193 -7.92 13.56 -8.86
N GLY A 194 -8.66 12.54 -9.29
CA GLY A 194 -10.00 12.23 -8.81
C GLY A 194 -9.99 11.81 -7.33
N LYS A 195 -10.50 12.69 -6.46
CA LYS A 195 -10.57 12.45 -5.00
C LYS A 195 -11.89 11.82 -4.52
N GLY A 196 -12.88 11.70 -5.41
CA GLY A 196 -14.22 11.20 -5.06
C GLY A 196 -14.32 9.67 -5.05
N THR A 197 -15.50 9.18 -4.67
CA THR A 197 -15.89 7.75 -4.75
C THR A 197 -16.45 7.35 -6.10
N GLN A 198 -16.75 8.33 -6.98
CA GLN A 198 -17.28 8.12 -8.32
C GLN A 198 -16.23 8.48 -9.39
N PRO A 199 -16.10 7.66 -10.43
CA PRO A 199 -15.19 7.95 -11.53
C PRO A 199 -15.67 9.17 -12.33
N ARG A 200 -14.74 9.94 -12.88
CA ARG A 200 -15.03 10.98 -13.88
C ARG A 200 -15.48 10.32 -15.20
N LYS A 201 -16.15 11.07 -16.05
CA LYS A 201 -16.61 10.58 -17.37
C LYS A 201 -15.44 9.99 -18.17
N GLY A 202 -15.57 8.76 -18.64
CA GLY A 202 -14.56 8.02 -19.40
C GLY A 202 -13.63 7.16 -18.54
N TYR A 203 -13.73 7.24 -17.19
CA TYR A 203 -12.99 6.40 -16.27
C TYR A 203 -13.91 5.38 -15.59
N LEU A 204 -13.33 4.28 -15.15
CA LEU A 204 -13.98 3.18 -14.44
C LEU A 204 -13.19 2.93 -13.13
N ARG A 205 -13.80 2.25 -12.18
CA ARG A 205 -13.02 1.71 -11.07
C ARG A 205 -12.03 0.70 -11.62
N TRP A 206 -10.79 0.71 -11.13
CA TRP A 206 -9.72 -0.10 -11.71
C TRP A 206 -10.10 -1.59 -11.86
N TYR A 207 -10.85 -2.14 -10.91
CA TYR A 207 -11.29 -3.53 -10.96
C TYR A 207 -12.40 -3.80 -12.00
N GLU A 208 -13.13 -2.79 -12.46
CA GLU A 208 -14.12 -2.91 -13.55
C GLU A 208 -13.47 -2.97 -14.94
N THR A 209 -12.19 -2.63 -15.03
CA THR A 209 -11.42 -2.71 -16.28
C THR A 209 -10.78 -4.07 -16.51
N ARG A 210 -10.87 -4.98 -15.54
CA ARG A 210 -10.29 -6.33 -15.60
C ARG A 210 -11.38 -7.38 -15.85
N PRO A 211 -11.04 -8.54 -16.48
CA PRO A 211 -11.96 -9.67 -16.56
C PRO A 211 -12.44 -10.09 -15.15
N GLN A 212 -13.74 -10.38 -15.02
CA GLN A 212 -14.34 -10.68 -13.73
C GLN A 212 -13.79 -11.96 -13.06
N ASP A 213 -13.29 -12.90 -13.82
CA ASP A 213 -12.63 -14.12 -13.37
C ASP A 213 -11.25 -13.87 -12.73
N GLN A 214 -10.66 -12.69 -12.97
CA GLN A 214 -9.36 -12.31 -12.41
C GLN A 214 -9.47 -11.44 -11.13
N ILE A 215 -10.69 -11.13 -10.69
CA ILE A 215 -10.92 -10.30 -9.51
C ILE A 215 -11.58 -11.13 -8.43
N GLY A 216 -10.78 -11.66 -7.52
CA GLY A 216 -11.30 -12.06 -6.22
C GLY A 216 -11.81 -10.83 -5.47
N ARG A 217 -13.00 -10.92 -4.87
CA ARG A 217 -13.71 -9.82 -4.18
C ARG A 217 -13.06 -9.37 -2.86
N ALA A 218 -11.78 -9.09 -2.82
CA ALA A 218 -11.12 -8.53 -1.66
C ALA A 218 -10.48 -7.18 -1.98
N SER A 219 -11.24 -6.27 -2.55
CA SER A 219 -10.94 -4.85 -2.40
C SER A 219 -11.70 -4.38 -1.16
N CYS A 220 -11.24 -4.77 0.01
CA CYS A 220 -11.77 -4.29 1.25
C CYS A 220 -11.22 -2.90 1.49
N ARG A 221 -11.97 -1.88 1.06
CA ARG A 221 -11.87 -0.51 1.52
C ARG A 221 -12.85 -0.29 2.67
N GLU A 222 -12.89 -1.18 3.62
CA GLU A 222 -13.41 -0.84 4.93
C GLU A 222 -12.26 -0.23 5.73
N ARG A 223 -12.33 1.08 5.89
CA ARG A 223 -11.50 1.76 6.88
C ARG A 223 -11.86 1.17 8.23
N VAL A 224 -10.87 0.72 8.96
CA VAL A 224 -11.05 0.28 10.35
C VAL A 224 -11.55 1.44 11.23
N CYS A 225 -11.40 2.68 10.75
CA CYS A 225 -11.80 3.93 11.41
C CYS A 225 -13.02 4.61 10.80
N ASN A 226 -14.07 3.93 10.39
CA ASN A 226 -15.34 4.59 10.14
C ASN A 226 -16.24 4.40 11.35
N ASP A 227 -16.60 5.51 11.98
CA ASP A 227 -17.52 5.72 13.10
C ASP A 227 -16.84 5.91 14.47
N VAL A 228 -16.24 7.09 14.62
CA VAL A 228 -16.28 7.82 15.90
C VAL A 228 -16.74 9.24 15.62
#